data_5887c56c0dd28fce69f06b99e6b2f864
#
_entry.id   5887c56c0dd28fce69f06b99e6b2f864
#
_cell.length_a   1.000
_cell.length_b   1.000
_cell.length_c   1.000
_cell.angle_alpha   90.00
_cell.angle_beta   90.00
_cell.angle_gamma   90.00
#
_symmetry.space_group_name_H-M   'P 1'
#
loop_
_entity.id
_entity.type
_entity.pdbx_description
1 polymer ?
#
loop_
_entity_poly.entity_id
_entity_poly.type
_entity_poly.pdbx_seq_one_letter_code
_entity_poly.pdbx_strand_id
1 'polypeptide(L)'
;MHLRLTILAAAVLLSGCLSMNVPEDAFFYPDTRLAAEKITLPADIPMGFEADVLSLPYSGGTVGVTRVRTGRADAPLILFCGGNLFRRSAGAGRTAAKLAPFGDALMFDYPGYGDTAGQADYASFMAAGTAVADAARAQADAEGRKLIAWGHSLGGPVCAQAAQYMHADALVLETTTPSTRAAVDTMVGWARPFVRIHIAPNLNGIDIPAALQGYSGKVVVLEAGRDDTLPASLSRRLARELEAEGVKVEHLSFPQAGHNDVGEQPDFQTRVAAALGL
;
A
#
# COMPACT_ATOMS: atom_id res chain seq x y z
N MET A 1 -3.58 62.11 -12.87
CA MET A 1 -2.71 61.62 -11.79
C MET A 1 -2.85 60.09 -11.72
N HIS A 2 -2.42 59.43 -12.80
CA HIS A 2 -2.50 57.95 -12.94
C HIS A 2 -1.17 57.46 -13.49
N LEU A 3 -0.17 57.30 -12.59
CA LEU A 3 1.09 56.64 -13.00
C LEU A 3 1.88 56.19 -11.77
N ARG A 4 1.38 55.21 -11.02
CA ARG A 4 2.17 54.57 -9.95
C ARG A 4 1.68 53.14 -9.55
N LEU A 5 1.03 52.38 -10.40
CA LEU A 5 0.57 51.00 -10.04
C LEU A 5 1.11 49.89 -10.94
N THR A 6 2.11 50.15 -11.78
CA THR A 6 2.59 49.16 -12.76
C THR A 6 4.02 48.65 -12.50
N ILE A 7 4.63 48.94 -11.36
CA ILE A 7 6.03 48.49 -11.08
C ILE A 7 6.12 47.39 -9.99
N LEU A 8 5.03 47.02 -9.33
CA LEU A 8 5.09 45.97 -8.28
C LEU A 8 4.82 44.56 -8.75
N ALA A 9 4.38 44.37 -9.99
CA ALA A 9 4.10 43.04 -10.54
C ALA A 9 5.30 42.34 -11.22
N ALA A 10 6.39 43.08 -11.48
CA ALA A 10 7.57 42.55 -12.18
C ALA A 10 8.69 42.04 -11.25
N ALA A 11 8.61 42.33 -9.95
CA ALA A 11 9.68 41.96 -9.01
C ALA A 11 9.53 40.60 -8.33
N VAL A 12 8.42 39.86 -8.59
CA VAL A 12 8.19 38.53 -7.99
C VAL A 12 8.68 37.39 -8.91
N LEU A 13 9.10 37.67 -10.14
CA LEU A 13 9.53 36.65 -11.10
C LEU A 13 11.04 36.35 -11.08
N LEU A 14 11.80 36.91 -10.13
CA LEU A 14 13.26 36.72 -10.01
C LEU A 14 13.70 36.02 -8.71
N SER A 15 12.78 35.56 -7.87
CA SER A 15 13.13 34.74 -6.71
C SER A 15 13.13 33.28 -7.13
N GLY A 16 14.28 32.66 -7.07
CA GLY A 16 14.60 31.33 -7.55
C GLY A 16 13.55 30.29 -7.22
N CYS A 17 13.39 29.32 -8.12
CA CYS A 17 12.53 28.14 -7.92
C CYS A 17 12.73 27.59 -6.52
N LEU A 18 11.69 27.55 -5.71
CA LEU A 18 11.75 26.87 -4.41
C LEU A 18 12.23 25.43 -4.66
N SER A 19 13.22 24.99 -3.89
CA SER A 19 13.70 23.61 -3.95
C SER A 19 13.17 22.83 -2.76
N MET A 20 12.56 21.68 -3.00
CA MET A 20 12.06 20.75 -1.98
C MET A 20 12.78 19.42 -2.13
N ASN A 21 13.42 18.97 -1.06
CA ASN A 21 14.01 17.64 -0.99
C ASN A 21 13.01 16.69 -0.31
N VAL A 22 12.82 15.53 -0.91
CA VAL A 22 12.00 14.43 -0.37
C VAL A 22 12.96 13.29 -0.05
N PRO A 23 13.47 13.22 1.18
CA PRO A 23 14.37 12.15 1.59
C PRO A 23 13.60 10.83 1.74
N GLU A 24 14.31 9.71 1.70
CA GLU A 24 13.71 8.38 1.79
C GLU A 24 12.95 8.17 3.11
N ASP A 25 13.53 8.61 4.22
CA ASP A 25 12.94 8.49 5.56
C ASP A 25 11.65 9.31 5.75
N ALA A 26 11.34 10.25 4.85
CA ALA A 26 10.06 10.96 4.90
C ALA A 26 8.85 10.04 4.62
N PHE A 27 9.08 8.90 3.96
CA PHE A 27 8.02 7.97 3.57
C PHE A 27 7.78 6.86 4.59
N PHE A 28 8.69 6.64 5.55
CA PHE A 28 8.62 5.52 6.48
C PHE A 28 8.47 6.00 7.92
N TYR A 29 7.61 5.29 8.68
CA TYR A 29 7.34 5.60 10.09
C TYR A 29 7.70 4.39 10.98
N PRO A 30 9.01 4.04 11.11
CA PRO A 30 9.46 2.98 12.00
C PRO A 30 9.13 3.28 13.47
N ASP A 31 9.17 2.24 14.31
CA ASP A 31 8.85 2.36 15.73
C ASP A 31 9.75 3.35 16.47
N THR A 32 11.00 3.50 16.03
CA THR A 32 11.91 4.52 16.56
C THR A 32 11.42 5.95 16.35
N ARG A 33 10.63 6.19 15.30
CA ARG A 33 10.04 7.49 15.01
C ARG A 33 8.72 7.71 15.76
N LEU A 34 8.06 6.62 16.14
CA LEU A 34 6.81 6.61 16.90
C LEU A 34 7.03 6.30 18.39
N ALA A 35 8.24 6.39 18.90
CA ALA A 35 8.67 5.94 20.22
C ALA A 35 7.89 6.52 21.41
N ALA A 36 7.08 7.56 21.24
CA ALA A 36 6.16 8.06 22.25
C ALA A 36 4.86 7.23 22.36
N GLU A 37 4.51 6.45 21.35
CA GLU A 37 3.34 5.59 21.34
C GLU A 37 3.77 4.12 21.37
N LYS A 38 3.85 3.55 22.58
CA LYS A 38 4.00 2.10 22.71
C LYS A 38 2.72 1.43 22.19
N ILE A 39 2.75 1.01 20.93
CA ILE A 39 1.73 0.15 20.36
C ILE A 39 1.94 -1.26 20.91
N THR A 40 1.41 -1.51 22.10
CA THR A 40 1.52 -2.80 22.81
C THR A 40 0.16 -3.48 22.92
N LEU A 41 -0.67 -3.36 21.89
CA LEU A 41 -1.94 -4.05 21.90
C LEU A 41 -1.78 -5.44 21.29
N PRO A 42 -2.23 -6.51 21.99
CA PRO A 42 -2.37 -7.81 21.34
C PRO A 42 -3.33 -7.66 20.16
N ALA A 43 -3.06 -8.37 19.08
CA ALA A 43 -3.96 -8.42 17.95
C ALA A 43 -5.25 -9.12 18.39
N ASP A 44 -6.37 -8.38 18.51
CA ASP A 44 -7.69 -8.94 18.75
C ASP A 44 -8.15 -9.69 17.51
N ILE A 45 -7.76 -10.97 17.42
CA ILE A 45 -8.22 -11.86 16.35
C ILE A 45 -9.69 -12.19 16.61
N PRO A 46 -10.59 -12.01 15.61
CA PRO A 46 -12.00 -12.29 15.79
C PRO A 46 -12.25 -13.73 16.26
N MET A 47 -13.25 -13.87 17.13
CA MET A 47 -13.64 -15.18 17.64
C MET A 47 -14.02 -16.14 16.50
N GLY A 48 -13.51 -17.36 16.54
CA GLY A 48 -13.72 -18.38 15.51
C GLY A 48 -12.63 -18.44 14.44
N PHE A 49 -11.65 -17.53 14.47
CA PHE A 49 -10.48 -17.61 13.61
C PHE A 49 -9.30 -18.22 14.37
N GLU A 50 -8.47 -18.94 13.65
CA GLU A 50 -7.18 -19.42 14.17
C GLU A 50 -6.06 -18.48 13.73
N ALA A 51 -5.14 -18.17 14.63
CA ALA A 51 -3.99 -17.33 14.31
C ALA A 51 -2.68 -17.99 14.76
N ASP A 52 -1.67 -17.91 13.87
CA ASP A 52 -0.29 -18.30 14.17
C ASP A 52 0.61 -17.09 13.98
N VAL A 53 1.63 -17.00 14.83
CA VAL A 53 2.73 -16.05 14.67
C VAL A 53 3.94 -16.81 14.14
N LEU A 54 4.46 -16.32 13.01
CA LEU A 54 5.60 -16.91 12.30
C LEU A 54 6.73 -15.89 12.25
N SER A 55 7.96 -16.39 12.11
CA SER A 55 9.15 -15.59 11.85
C SER A 55 9.85 -16.18 10.63
N LEU A 56 9.97 -15.40 9.57
CA LEU A 56 10.58 -15.85 8.32
C LEU A 56 11.94 -15.17 8.12
N PRO A 57 12.97 -15.88 7.64
CA PRO A 57 14.25 -15.25 7.34
C PRO A 57 14.15 -14.39 6.08
N TYR A 58 14.86 -13.26 6.07
CA TYR A 58 15.10 -12.45 4.90
C TYR A 58 16.50 -11.81 4.98
N SER A 59 16.94 -11.09 3.96
CA SER A 59 18.31 -10.53 3.89
C SER A 59 18.66 -9.55 5.01
N GLY A 60 17.67 -8.90 5.64
CA GLY A 60 17.85 -7.96 6.76
C GLY A 60 17.70 -8.61 8.16
N GLY A 61 17.47 -9.93 8.24
CA GLY A 61 17.25 -10.65 9.49
C GLY A 61 16.00 -11.52 9.47
N THR A 62 15.00 -11.21 10.28
CA THR A 62 13.72 -11.92 10.35
C THR A 62 12.55 -10.97 10.15
N VAL A 63 11.54 -11.42 9.42
CA VAL A 63 10.25 -10.73 9.28
C VAL A 63 9.19 -11.45 10.10
N GLY A 64 8.51 -10.68 10.96
CA GLY A 64 7.38 -11.16 11.74
C GLY A 64 6.11 -11.24 10.91
N VAL A 65 5.44 -12.39 10.94
CA VAL A 65 4.21 -12.66 10.17
C VAL A 65 3.12 -13.16 11.10
N THR A 66 1.89 -12.71 10.90
CA THR A 66 0.69 -13.30 11.48
C THR A 66 -0.13 -13.95 10.37
N ARG A 67 -0.36 -15.25 10.51
CA ARG A 67 -1.28 -15.99 9.65
C ARG A 67 -2.61 -16.14 10.36
N VAL A 68 -3.70 -15.79 9.68
CA VAL A 68 -5.07 -15.95 10.20
C VAL A 68 -5.84 -16.85 9.26
N ARG A 69 -6.45 -17.90 9.81
CA ARG A 69 -7.28 -18.87 9.08
C ARG A 69 -8.75 -18.71 9.47
N THR A 70 -9.61 -18.69 8.46
CA THR A 70 -11.06 -18.59 8.60
C THR A 70 -11.76 -19.95 8.75
N GLY A 71 -11.02 -21.03 8.66
CA GLY A 71 -11.55 -22.40 8.67
C GLY A 71 -12.18 -22.87 7.35
N ARG A 72 -12.15 -22.07 6.29
CA ARG A 72 -12.64 -22.46 4.95
C ARG A 72 -11.50 -23.04 4.13
N ALA A 73 -11.56 -24.34 3.82
CA ALA A 73 -10.48 -25.05 3.15
C ALA A 73 -10.18 -24.56 1.73
N ASP A 74 -11.19 -24.07 1.02
CA ASP A 74 -11.11 -23.60 -0.38
C ASP A 74 -10.95 -22.09 -0.52
N ALA A 75 -10.90 -21.36 0.61
CA ALA A 75 -10.72 -19.91 0.57
C ALA A 75 -9.36 -19.52 0.00
N PRO A 76 -9.26 -18.44 -0.79
CA PRO A 76 -7.97 -17.91 -1.22
C PRO A 76 -7.03 -17.61 -0.05
N LEU A 77 -5.72 -17.66 -0.30
CA LEU A 77 -4.72 -17.12 0.61
C LEU A 77 -4.43 -15.69 0.21
N ILE A 78 -4.45 -14.77 1.16
CA ILE A 78 -4.25 -13.34 0.96
C ILE A 78 -2.94 -12.92 1.61
N LEU A 79 -1.97 -12.46 0.81
CA LEU A 79 -0.82 -11.71 1.32
C LEU A 79 -1.23 -10.25 1.49
N PHE A 80 -1.24 -9.75 2.72
CA PHE A 80 -1.59 -8.37 3.04
C PHE A 80 -0.33 -7.53 3.35
N CYS A 81 -0.15 -6.45 2.58
CA CYS A 81 0.86 -5.44 2.81
C CYS A 81 0.20 -4.20 3.41
N GLY A 82 0.50 -3.91 4.66
CA GLY A 82 -0.13 -2.84 5.43
C GLY A 82 0.30 -1.44 5.00
N GLY A 83 -0.46 -0.44 5.44
CA GLY A 83 -0.08 0.97 5.31
C GLY A 83 1.05 1.37 6.27
N ASN A 84 1.49 2.62 6.17
CA ASN A 84 2.67 3.12 6.89
C ASN A 84 2.57 3.04 8.44
N LEU A 85 1.35 3.09 8.97
CA LEU A 85 1.12 2.96 10.42
C LEU A 85 0.67 1.55 10.84
N PHE A 86 0.58 0.61 9.90
CA PHE A 86 0.18 -0.75 10.21
C PHE A 86 1.22 -1.45 11.08
N ARG A 87 0.74 -2.08 12.15
CA ARG A 87 1.48 -3.01 13.00
C ARG A 87 0.57 -4.21 13.25
N ARG A 88 1.10 -5.43 13.11
CA ARG A 88 0.36 -6.66 13.39
C ARG A 88 -0.20 -6.66 14.81
N SER A 89 0.59 -6.18 15.77
CA SER A 89 0.20 -6.11 17.19
C SER A 89 -1.06 -5.27 17.46
N ALA A 90 -1.33 -4.26 16.62
CA ALA A 90 -2.46 -3.35 16.80
C ALA A 90 -3.54 -3.50 15.73
N GLY A 91 -3.16 -3.95 14.52
CA GLY A 91 -4.04 -3.92 13.34
C GLY A 91 -4.49 -5.28 12.82
N ALA A 92 -3.84 -6.38 13.24
CA ALA A 92 -4.10 -7.69 12.64
C ALA A 92 -5.56 -8.14 12.80
N GLY A 93 -6.19 -7.93 13.95
CA GLY A 93 -7.58 -8.33 14.20
C GLY A 93 -8.58 -7.62 13.28
N ARG A 94 -8.46 -6.29 13.15
CA ARG A 94 -9.31 -5.52 12.25
C ARG A 94 -9.09 -5.91 10.78
N THR A 95 -7.82 -6.09 10.40
CA THR A 95 -7.46 -6.52 9.04
C THR A 95 -7.98 -7.92 8.75
N ALA A 96 -7.84 -8.86 9.69
CA ALA A 96 -8.39 -10.20 9.56
C ALA A 96 -9.92 -10.17 9.37
N ALA A 97 -10.63 -9.39 10.16
CA ALA A 97 -12.08 -9.22 10.01
C ALA A 97 -12.47 -8.67 8.63
N LYS A 98 -11.72 -7.67 8.12
CA LYS A 98 -11.94 -7.09 6.78
C LYS A 98 -11.70 -8.12 5.67
N LEU A 99 -10.64 -8.94 5.78
CA LEU A 99 -10.21 -9.87 4.74
C LEU A 99 -10.93 -11.22 4.80
N ALA A 100 -11.48 -11.61 5.94
CA ALA A 100 -12.11 -12.91 6.15
C ALA A 100 -13.20 -13.28 5.13
N PRO A 101 -14.02 -12.37 4.61
CA PRO A 101 -14.97 -12.70 3.55
C PRO A 101 -14.31 -13.22 2.27
N PHE A 102 -13.06 -12.83 2.01
CA PHE A 102 -12.33 -13.12 0.78
C PHE A 102 -11.31 -14.26 0.91
N GLY A 103 -10.76 -14.48 2.12
CA GLY A 103 -9.75 -15.53 2.29
C GLY A 103 -9.08 -15.53 3.67
N ASP A 104 -8.11 -16.44 3.81
CA ASP A 104 -7.17 -16.45 4.91
C ASP A 104 -6.09 -15.42 4.68
N ALA A 105 -5.53 -14.83 5.74
CA ALA A 105 -4.58 -13.73 5.61
C ALA A 105 -3.20 -14.07 6.15
N LEU A 106 -2.16 -13.70 5.40
CA LEU A 106 -0.79 -13.52 5.86
C LEU A 106 -0.50 -12.03 5.95
N MET A 107 -0.25 -11.53 7.15
CA MET A 107 0.06 -10.13 7.44
C MET A 107 1.45 -10.04 8.04
N PHE A 108 2.23 -9.02 7.70
CA PHE A 108 3.59 -8.87 8.22
C PHE A 108 3.90 -7.43 8.62
N ASP A 109 4.86 -7.26 9.51
CA ASP A 109 5.43 -5.97 9.83
C ASP A 109 6.61 -5.67 8.90
N TYR A 110 6.77 -4.42 8.51
CA TYR A 110 7.93 -4.00 7.71
C TYR A 110 9.20 -3.93 8.57
N PRO A 111 10.40 -3.97 7.96
CA PRO A 111 11.66 -3.73 8.66
C PRO A 111 11.64 -2.43 9.47
N GLY A 112 12.03 -2.54 10.76
CA GLY A 112 11.95 -1.44 11.72
C GLY A 112 10.55 -1.19 12.28
N TYR A 113 9.57 -2.04 11.97
CA TYR A 113 8.19 -1.99 12.45
C TYR A 113 7.90 -3.26 13.27
N GLY A 114 7.22 -3.11 14.40
CA GLY A 114 6.85 -4.22 15.27
C GLY A 114 8.06 -5.07 15.68
N ASP A 115 7.99 -6.35 15.39
CA ASP A 115 9.05 -7.32 15.69
C ASP A 115 9.93 -7.70 14.48
N THR A 116 9.78 -6.99 13.36
CA THR A 116 10.60 -7.22 12.16
C THR A 116 11.93 -6.49 12.26
N ALA A 117 13.02 -7.26 12.17
CA ALA A 117 14.37 -6.74 12.20
C ALA A 117 14.69 -5.88 10.95
N GLY A 118 15.71 -5.03 11.04
CA GLY A 118 16.23 -4.24 9.93
C GLY A 118 15.86 -2.77 9.98
N GLN A 119 16.21 -2.05 8.92
CA GLN A 119 15.94 -0.61 8.78
C GLN A 119 14.73 -0.36 7.91
N ALA A 120 14.01 0.72 8.19
CA ALA A 120 12.88 1.16 7.40
C ALA A 120 13.37 1.94 6.18
N ASP A 121 13.66 1.22 5.10
CA ASP A 121 13.99 1.76 3.79
C ASP A 121 13.29 0.95 2.68
N TYR A 122 13.27 1.51 1.46
CA TYR A 122 12.57 0.90 0.33
C TYR A 122 13.09 -0.51 0.02
N ALA A 123 14.41 -0.69 -0.04
CA ALA A 123 15.02 -1.97 -0.39
C ALA A 123 14.68 -3.07 0.63
N SER A 124 14.75 -2.74 1.91
CA SER A 124 14.41 -3.65 3.01
C SER A 124 12.93 -4.03 2.98
N PHE A 125 12.02 -3.07 2.70
CA PHE A 125 10.59 -3.34 2.57
C PHE A 125 10.30 -4.32 1.43
N MET A 126 10.94 -4.11 0.26
CA MET A 126 10.79 -5.02 -0.88
C MET A 126 11.35 -6.41 -0.57
N ALA A 127 12.51 -6.49 0.07
CA ALA A 127 13.12 -7.76 0.45
C ALA A 127 12.26 -8.55 1.46
N ALA A 128 11.72 -7.88 2.47
CA ALA A 128 10.79 -8.51 3.41
C ALA A 128 9.49 -8.96 2.71
N GLY A 129 8.92 -8.11 1.85
CA GLY A 129 7.75 -8.45 1.04
C GLY A 129 7.97 -9.67 0.16
N THR A 130 9.15 -9.79 -0.47
CA THR A 130 9.53 -10.96 -1.28
C THR A 130 9.62 -12.24 -0.42
N ALA A 131 10.24 -12.17 0.76
CA ALA A 131 10.33 -13.34 1.63
C ALA A 131 8.96 -13.85 2.10
N VAL A 132 8.02 -12.94 2.38
CA VAL A 132 6.64 -13.32 2.72
C VAL A 132 5.89 -13.82 1.48
N ALA A 133 6.16 -13.28 0.30
CA ALA A 133 5.59 -13.75 -0.96
C ALA A 133 6.03 -15.19 -1.30
N ASP A 134 7.29 -15.55 -1.05
CA ASP A 134 7.79 -16.93 -1.17
C ASP A 134 7.00 -17.89 -0.27
N ALA A 135 6.82 -17.52 0.99
CA ALA A 135 6.06 -18.33 1.95
C ALA A 135 4.57 -18.44 1.55
N ALA A 136 3.97 -17.34 1.08
CA ALA A 136 2.59 -17.32 0.59
C ALA A 136 2.41 -18.23 -0.64
N ARG A 137 3.34 -18.15 -1.60
CA ARG A 137 3.29 -18.98 -2.80
C ARG A 137 3.45 -20.46 -2.46
N ALA A 138 4.45 -20.81 -1.63
CA ALA A 138 4.69 -22.17 -1.20
C ALA A 138 3.47 -22.75 -0.46
N GLN A 139 2.82 -21.99 0.39
CA GLN A 139 1.61 -22.40 1.09
C GLN A 139 0.44 -22.60 0.12
N ALA A 140 0.19 -21.63 -0.78
CA ALA A 140 -0.90 -21.71 -1.74
C ALA A 140 -0.74 -22.92 -2.66
N ASP A 141 0.49 -23.22 -3.11
CA ASP A 141 0.78 -24.41 -3.94
C ASP A 141 0.54 -25.72 -3.19
N ALA A 142 1.00 -25.80 -1.95
CA ALA A 142 0.83 -27.00 -1.12
C ALA A 142 -0.66 -27.30 -0.81
N GLU A 143 -1.47 -26.24 -0.72
CA GLU A 143 -2.89 -26.33 -0.37
C GLU A 143 -3.81 -26.27 -1.62
N GLY A 144 -3.27 -26.07 -2.83
CA GLY A 144 -4.03 -25.95 -4.09
C GLY A 144 -4.96 -24.73 -4.12
N ARG A 145 -4.57 -23.64 -3.48
CA ARG A 145 -5.40 -22.45 -3.26
C ARG A 145 -5.03 -21.30 -4.20
N LYS A 146 -6.02 -20.46 -4.52
CA LYS A 146 -5.76 -19.18 -5.18
C LYS A 146 -4.98 -18.26 -4.24
N LEU A 147 -4.14 -17.43 -4.84
CA LEU A 147 -3.30 -16.47 -4.13
C LEU A 147 -3.66 -15.04 -4.53
N ILE A 148 -3.98 -14.21 -3.55
CA ILE A 148 -4.32 -12.80 -3.72
C ILE A 148 -3.28 -11.96 -2.98
N ALA A 149 -2.77 -10.91 -3.62
CA ALA A 149 -2.04 -9.84 -2.92
C ALA A 149 -3.00 -8.69 -2.61
N TRP A 150 -2.85 -8.08 -1.43
CA TRP A 150 -3.68 -6.95 -1.02
C TRP A 150 -2.81 -5.86 -0.37
N GLY A 151 -2.59 -4.77 -1.09
CA GLY A 151 -1.78 -3.65 -0.63
C GLY A 151 -2.63 -2.44 -0.25
N HIS A 152 -2.49 -1.96 0.98
CA HIS A 152 -3.13 -0.74 1.46
C HIS A 152 -2.11 0.40 1.54
N SER A 153 -2.41 1.57 0.95
CA SER A 153 -1.58 2.78 1.05
C SER A 153 -0.11 2.50 0.66
N LEU A 154 0.85 2.68 1.57
CA LEU A 154 2.27 2.33 1.38
C LEU A 154 2.48 0.86 1.00
N GLY A 155 1.59 -0.02 1.41
CA GLY A 155 1.65 -1.43 1.05
C GLY A 155 1.31 -1.72 -0.42
N GLY A 156 0.73 -0.75 -1.14
CA GLY A 156 0.42 -0.91 -2.57
C GLY A 156 1.63 -1.28 -3.42
N PRO A 157 2.72 -0.50 -3.44
CA PRO A 157 3.92 -0.85 -4.19
C PRO A 157 4.60 -2.14 -3.71
N VAL A 158 4.58 -2.44 -2.41
CA VAL A 158 5.16 -3.69 -1.88
C VAL A 158 4.36 -4.89 -2.40
N CYS A 159 3.03 -4.85 -2.29
CA CYS A 159 2.17 -5.92 -2.79
C CYS A 159 2.13 -6.00 -4.32
N ALA A 160 2.32 -4.90 -5.06
CA ALA A 160 2.44 -4.94 -6.51
C ALA A 160 3.68 -5.74 -6.95
N GLN A 161 4.85 -5.46 -6.35
CA GLN A 161 6.06 -6.24 -6.60
C GLN A 161 5.89 -7.71 -6.16
N ALA A 162 5.34 -7.96 -4.97
CA ALA A 162 5.07 -9.30 -4.48
C ALA A 162 4.12 -10.08 -5.40
N ALA A 163 3.03 -9.47 -5.87
CA ALA A 163 2.05 -10.08 -6.78
C ALA A 163 2.69 -10.52 -8.10
N GLN A 164 3.52 -9.65 -8.70
CA GLN A 164 4.26 -9.98 -9.92
C GLN A 164 5.25 -11.13 -9.67
N TYR A 165 6.02 -11.04 -8.58
CA TYR A 165 7.03 -12.03 -8.22
C TYR A 165 6.43 -13.42 -7.95
N MET A 166 5.38 -13.51 -7.15
CA MET A 166 4.74 -14.77 -6.78
C MET A 166 3.64 -15.23 -7.76
N HIS A 167 3.46 -14.54 -8.88
CA HIS A 167 2.40 -14.83 -9.86
C HIS A 167 1.02 -14.97 -9.20
N ALA A 168 0.63 -13.97 -8.41
CA ALA A 168 -0.67 -13.97 -7.74
C ALA A 168 -1.83 -13.97 -8.76
N ASP A 169 -2.93 -14.65 -8.44
CA ASP A 169 -4.13 -14.72 -9.29
C ASP A 169 -4.83 -13.35 -9.37
N ALA A 170 -4.76 -12.57 -8.28
CA ALA A 170 -5.30 -11.22 -8.23
C ALA A 170 -4.47 -10.31 -7.30
N LEU A 171 -4.57 -9.00 -7.55
CA LEU A 171 -4.00 -7.95 -6.72
C LEU A 171 -5.06 -6.91 -6.40
N VAL A 172 -5.23 -6.58 -5.13
CA VAL A 172 -6.06 -5.46 -4.67
C VAL A 172 -5.14 -4.31 -4.24
N LEU A 173 -5.37 -3.13 -4.81
CA LEU A 173 -4.65 -1.88 -4.51
C LEU A 173 -5.62 -0.91 -3.85
N GLU A 174 -5.56 -0.82 -2.53
CA GLU A 174 -6.48 -0.03 -1.72
C GLU A 174 -5.84 1.31 -1.35
N THR A 175 -6.48 2.43 -1.76
CA THR A 175 -6.08 3.81 -1.39
C THR A 175 -4.59 4.08 -1.53
N THR A 176 -4.01 3.74 -2.68
CA THR A 176 -2.58 3.89 -2.94
C THR A 176 -2.30 4.84 -4.12
N THR A 177 -1.03 5.07 -4.40
CA THR A 177 -0.55 5.97 -5.45
C THR A 177 0.17 5.20 -6.56
N PRO A 178 0.10 5.62 -7.83
CA PRO A 178 0.87 4.97 -8.89
C PRO A 178 2.37 5.03 -8.67
N SER A 179 2.89 6.14 -8.12
CA SER A 179 4.33 6.30 -7.87
C SER A 179 4.58 7.36 -6.80
N THR A 180 5.80 7.36 -6.24
CA THR A 180 6.27 8.45 -5.35
C THR A 180 6.11 9.81 -6.02
N ARG A 181 6.48 9.90 -7.30
CA ARG A 181 6.37 11.15 -8.05
C ARG A 181 4.95 11.67 -8.12
N ALA A 182 3.98 10.79 -8.40
CA ALA A 182 2.58 11.16 -8.46
C ALA A 182 2.05 11.65 -7.10
N ALA A 183 2.42 10.97 -6.01
CA ALA A 183 2.06 11.38 -4.65
C ALA A 183 2.61 12.78 -4.33
N VAL A 184 3.90 12.99 -4.53
CA VAL A 184 4.56 14.26 -4.23
C VAL A 184 4.03 15.41 -5.10
N ASP A 185 3.85 15.20 -6.41
CA ASP A 185 3.28 16.21 -7.31
C ASP A 185 1.85 16.61 -6.88
N THR A 186 1.06 15.64 -6.39
CA THR A 186 -0.29 15.89 -5.88
C THR A 186 -0.26 16.68 -4.57
N MET A 187 0.65 16.36 -3.65
CA MET A 187 0.81 17.08 -2.38
C MET A 187 1.27 18.53 -2.58
N VAL A 188 2.16 18.78 -3.54
CA VAL A 188 2.61 20.14 -3.89
C VAL A 188 1.51 20.91 -4.62
N GLY A 189 0.64 20.23 -5.36
CA GLY A 189 -0.56 20.79 -5.99
C GLY A 189 -0.26 21.94 -6.94
N TRP A 190 -0.99 23.05 -6.77
CA TRP A 190 -0.88 24.24 -7.63
C TRP A 190 0.51 24.90 -7.61
N ALA A 191 1.30 24.72 -6.56
CA ALA A 191 2.66 25.26 -6.45
C ALA A 191 3.68 24.47 -7.30
N ARG A 192 3.29 23.33 -7.86
CA ARG A 192 4.18 22.43 -8.61
C ARG A 192 5.03 23.11 -9.70
N PRO A 193 4.53 24.06 -10.50
CA PRO A 193 5.34 24.77 -11.50
C PRO A 193 6.45 25.63 -10.92
N PHE A 194 6.35 26.02 -9.65
CA PHE A 194 7.27 26.94 -8.96
C PHE A 194 8.23 26.21 -8.01
N VAL A 195 8.09 24.89 -7.86
CA VAL A 195 8.90 24.08 -6.93
C VAL A 195 9.71 23.06 -7.70
N ARG A 196 11.03 23.09 -7.52
CA ARG A 196 11.91 22.02 -7.98
C ARG A 196 11.95 20.91 -6.93
N ILE A 197 11.45 19.73 -7.27
CA ILE A 197 11.34 18.60 -6.36
C ILE A 197 12.47 17.61 -6.63
N HIS A 198 13.25 17.31 -5.60
CA HIS A 198 14.30 16.29 -5.59
C HIS A 198 13.83 15.11 -4.72
N ILE A 199 13.46 14.02 -5.34
CA ILE A 199 13.07 12.76 -4.68
C ILE A 199 14.32 11.91 -4.52
N ALA A 200 14.51 11.31 -3.33
CA ALA A 200 15.61 10.38 -3.09
C ALA A 200 15.60 9.24 -4.14
N PRO A 201 16.75 8.88 -4.73
CA PRO A 201 16.83 7.93 -5.85
C PRO A 201 16.12 6.60 -5.57
N ASN A 202 16.23 6.06 -4.36
CA ASN A 202 15.61 4.80 -3.96
C ASN A 202 14.08 4.85 -4.04
N LEU A 203 13.47 6.00 -3.79
CA LEU A 203 12.02 6.17 -3.86
C LEU A 203 11.47 6.17 -5.30
N ASN A 204 12.33 6.32 -6.31
CA ASN A 204 11.90 6.18 -7.72
C ASN A 204 11.51 4.74 -8.07
N GLY A 205 11.94 3.76 -7.27
CA GLY A 205 11.50 2.37 -7.40
C GLY A 205 10.05 2.13 -6.99
N ILE A 206 9.41 3.09 -6.31
CA ILE A 206 7.97 3.05 -6.03
C ILE A 206 7.24 3.50 -7.31
N ASP A 207 6.97 2.51 -8.19
CA ASP A 207 6.26 2.67 -9.46
C ASP A 207 5.43 1.41 -9.72
N ILE A 208 4.14 1.47 -9.40
CA ILE A 208 3.24 0.32 -9.51
C ILE A 208 3.02 -0.10 -10.97
N PRO A 209 2.74 0.81 -11.92
CA PRO A 209 2.64 0.44 -13.33
C PRO A 209 3.89 -0.28 -13.86
N ALA A 210 5.08 0.24 -13.55
CA ALA A 210 6.33 -0.41 -13.96
C ALA A 210 6.51 -1.79 -13.32
N ALA A 211 6.17 -1.95 -12.03
CA ALA A 211 6.26 -3.22 -11.32
C ALA A 211 5.30 -4.29 -11.87
N LEU A 212 4.20 -3.89 -12.49
CA LEU A 212 3.16 -4.79 -13.01
C LEU A 212 3.22 -4.99 -14.53
N GLN A 213 4.29 -4.58 -15.20
CA GLN A 213 4.47 -4.85 -16.63
C GLN A 213 4.41 -6.38 -16.89
N GLY A 214 3.49 -6.79 -17.77
CA GLY A 214 3.28 -8.21 -18.09
C GLY A 214 2.57 -9.02 -17.00
N TYR A 215 2.04 -8.37 -15.95
CA TYR A 215 1.24 -9.07 -14.94
C TYR A 215 -0.04 -9.61 -15.56
N SER A 216 -0.27 -10.93 -15.42
CA SER A 216 -1.39 -11.63 -16.03
C SER A 216 -2.62 -11.75 -15.13
N GLY A 217 -2.44 -11.55 -13.82
CA GLY A 217 -3.52 -11.57 -12.84
C GLY A 217 -4.46 -10.37 -12.98
N LYS A 218 -5.58 -10.42 -12.28
CA LYS A 218 -6.55 -9.31 -12.23
C LYS A 218 -6.11 -8.29 -11.18
N VAL A 219 -6.20 -7.00 -11.50
CA VAL A 219 -5.99 -5.91 -10.53
C VAL A 219 -7.31 -5.25 -10.18
N VAL A 220 -7.58 -5.08 -8.89
CA VAL A 220 -8.72 -4.33 -8.36
C VAL A 220 -8.19 -3.09 -7.65
N VAL A 221 -8.54 -1.90 -8.16
CA VAL A 221 -8.16 -0.62 -7.54
C VAL A 221 -9.33 -0.10 -6.72
N LEU A 222 -9.12 0.10 -5.42
CA LEU A 222 -10.13 0.63 -4.51
C LEU A 222 -9.86 2.12 -4.25
N GLU A 223 -10.80 2.97 -4.65
CA GLU A 223 -10.77 4.42 -4.45
C GLU A 223 -11.63 4.83 -3.26
N ALA A 224 -11.07 5.62 -2.36
CA ALA A 224 -11.81 6.33 -1.32
C ALA A 224 -12.09 7.78 -1.76
N GLY A 225 -13.38 8.13 -1.88
CA GLY A 225 -13.79 9.43 -2.44
C GLY A 225 -13.49 10.62 -1.55
N ARG A 226 -13.33 10.40 -0.23
CA ARG A 226 -12.99 11.42 0.79
C ARG A 226 -11.60 11.23 1.39
N ASP A 227 -10.70 10.60 0.64
CA ASP A 227 -9.32 10.40 1.07
C ASP A 227 -8.58 11.74 1.17
N ASP A 228 -8.21 12.13 2.38
CA ASP A 228 -7.46 13.34 2.71
C ASP A 228 -5.94 13.11 2.81
N THR A 229 -5.52 11.85 2.77
CA THR A 229 -4.11 11.41 2.81
C THR A 229 -3.55 11.23 1.39
N LEU A 230 -4.22 10.41 0.59
CA LEU A 230 -3.91 10.17 -0.83
C LEU A 230 -5.17 10.44 -1.67
N PRO A 231 -5.35 11.67 -2.18
CA PRO A 231 -6.59 12.05 -2.86
C PRO A 231 -7.03 11.05 -3.93
N ALA A 232 -8.34 10.84 -4.03
CA ALA A 232 -8.99 9.90 -4.96
C ALA A 232 -8.49 9.99 -6.41
N SER A 233 -7.97 11.16 -6.82
CA SER A 233 -7.36 11.35 -8.15
C SER A 233 -6.15 10.45 -8.39
N LEU A 234 -5.44 10.03 -7.33
CA LEU A 234 -4.29 9.11 -7.44
C LEU A 234 -4.75 7.69 -7.76
N SER A 235 -5.80 7.19 -7.10
CA SER A 235 -6.39 5.88 -7.42
C SER A 235 -6.94 5.83 -8.84
N ARG A 236 -7.64 6.89 -9.28
CA ARG A 236 -8.10 7.02 -10.67
C ARG A 236 -6.96 7.09 -11.68
N ARG A 237 -5.87 7.76 -11.33
CA ARG A 237 -4.67 7.83 -12.16
C ARG A 237 -4.00 6.46 -12.25
N LEU A 238 -3.86 5.76 -11.12
CA LEU A 238 -3.31 4.41 -11.06
C LEU A 238 -4.07 3.44 -11.96
N ALA A 239 -5.41 3.42 -11.88
CA ALA A 239 -6.23 2.55 -12.72
C ALA A 239 -5.98 2.81 -14.20
N ARG A 240 -5.99 4.08 -14.65
CA ARG A 240 -5.74 4.44 -16.05
C ARG A 240 -4.33 4.10 -16.53
N GLU A 241 -3.30 4.31 -15.69
CA GLU A 241 -1.92 3.97 -16.05
C GLU A 241 -1.75 2.46 -16.20
N LEU A 242 -2.34 1.65 -15.31
CA LEU A 242 -2.33 0.19 -15.42
C LEU A 242 -3.09 -0.31 -16.67
N GLU A 243 -4.25 0.25 -16.98
CA GLU A 243 -5.00 -0.06 -18.21
C GLU A 243 -4.17 0.26 -19.46
N ALA A 244 -3.44 1.38 -19.46
CA ALA A 244 -2.57 1.76 -20.57
C ALA A 244 -1.39 0.78 -20.79
N GLU A 245 -0.90 0.12 -19.73
CA GLU A 245 0.09 -0.95 -19.78
C GLU A 245 -0.51 -2.32 -20.15
N GLY A 246 -1.82 -2.39 -20.42
CA GLY A 246 -2.53 -3.62 -20.80
C GLY A 246 -2.88 -4.55 -19.63
N VAL A 247 -2.77 -4.08 -18.39
CA VAL A 247 -3.17 -4.84 -17.20
C VAL A 247 -4.71 -4.89 -17.12
N LYS A 248 -5.27 -6.04 -16.71
CA LYS A 248 -6.71 -6.19 -16.48
C LYS A 248 -7.11 -5.51 -15.17
N VAL A 249 -7.70 -4.33 -15.25
CA VAL A 249 -8.07 -3.52 -14.08
C VAL A 249 -9.58 -3.48 -13.89
N GLU A 250 -10.01 -3.60 -12.64
CA GLU A 250 -11.36 -3.21 -12.20
C GLU A 250 -11.23 -2.10 -11.15
N HIS A 251 -11.84 -0.95 -11.41
CA HIS A 251 -11.79 0.21 -10.54
C HIS A 251 -13.10 0.36 -9.77
N LEU A 252 -13.03 0.27 -8.44
CA LEU A 252 -14.17 0.40 -7.54
C LEU A 252 -14.04 1.70 -6.73
N SER A 253 -14.98 2.63 -6.91
CA SER A 253 -15.04 3.86 -6.13
C SER A 253 -16.02 3.72 -4.96
N PHE A 254 -15.59 4.19 -3.78
CA PHE A 254 -16.37 4.31 -2.55
C PHE A 254 -16.45 5.78 -2.15
N PRO A 255 -17.45 6.53 -2.66
CA PRO A 255 -17.48 8.00 -2.58
C PRO A 255 -17.50 8.58 -1.16
N GLN A 256 -17.97 7.80 -0.17
CA GLN A 256 -18.07 8.25 1.23
C GLN A 256 -16.87 7.81 2.08
N ALA A 257 -16.03 6.90 1.56
CA ALA A 257 -14.88 6.38 2.27
C ALA A 257 -13.75 7.40 2.37
N GLY A 258 -13.07 7.41 3.53
CA GLY A 258 -11.77 8.00 3.76
C GLY A 258 -10.63 7.00 3.54
N HIS A 259 -9.41 7.40 3.87
CA HIS A 259 -8.19 6.62 3.61
C HIS A 259 -8.19 5.21 4.22
N ASN A 260 -8.80 5.02 5.40
CA ASN A 260 -8.69 3.81 6.20
C ASN A 260 -10.01 3.05 6.39
N ASP A 261 -11.11 3.51 5.81
CA ASP A 261 -12.45 2.99 6.08
C ASP A 261 -13.21 2.47 4.84
N VAL A 262 -12.50 2.22 3.74
CA VAL A 262 -13.09 1.59 2.55
C VAL A 262 -13.76 0.26 2.90
N GLY A 263 -13.14 -0.54 3.76
CA GLY A 263 -13.68 -1.81 4.24
C GLY A 263 -14.93 -1.71 5.10
N GLU A 264 -15.28 -0.53 5.58
CA GLU A 264 -16.46 -0.27 6.42
C GLU A 264 -17.70 0.15 5.59
N GLN A 265 -17.52 0.31 4.25
CA GLN A 265 -18.62 0.72 3.39
C GLN A 265 -19.64 -0.41 3.19
N PRO A 266 -20.94 -0.11 3.18
CA PRO A 266 -22.01 -1.14 3.19
C PRO A 266 -21.95 -2.14 2.04
N ASP A 267 -21.49 -1.73 0.86
CA ASP A 267 -21.40 -2.56 -0.35
C ASP A 267 -19.99 -3.11 -0.63
N PHE A 268 -19.03 -2.84 0.26
CA PHE A 268 -17.62 -3.23 0.10
C PHE A 268 -17.46 -4.71 -0.17
N GLN A 269 -17.97 -5.56 0.71
CA GLN A 269 -17.79 -7.01 0.60
C GLN A 269 -18.34 -7.56 -0.71
N THR A 270 -19.57 -7.19 -1.06
CA THR A 270 -20.24 -7.69 -2.27
C THR A 270 -19.51 -7.25 -3.53
N ARG A 271 -19.12 -5.97 -3.61
CA ARG A 271 -18.45 -5.43 -4.81
C ARG A 271 -17.06 -6.00 -4.97
N VAL A 272 -16.28 -6.10 -3.90
CA VAL A 272 -14.92 -6.64 -3.97
C VAL A 272 -14.93 -8.14 -4.26
N ALA A 273 -15.85 -8.93 -3.67
CA ALA A 273 -16.00 -10.35 -3.98
C ALA A 273 -16.32 -10.55 -5.47
N ALA A 274 -17.29 -9.79 -6.01
CA ALA A 274 -17.62 -9.84 -7.44
C ALA A 274 -16.42 -9.49 -8.33
N ALA A 275 -15.68 -8.43 -7.96
CA ALA A 275 -14.47 -8.02 -8.66
C ALA A 275 -13.37 -9.11 -8.64
N LEU A 276 -13.24 -9.86 -7.55
CA LEU A 276 -12.28 -10.96 -7.41
C LEU A 276 -12.78 -12.28 -8.04
N GLY A 277 -14.07 -12.39 -8.37
CA GLY A 277 -14.68 -13.62 -8.87
C GLY A 277 -14.81 -14.69 -7.79
N LEU A 278 -15.22 -14.26 -6.59
CA LEU A 278 -15.43 -15.07 -5.39
C LEU A 278 -16.91 -15.20 -5.06
#